data_7e940b08f5feebc07857eee8b9320496
#
_entry.id   7e940b08f5feebc07857eee8b9320496
#
_cell.length_a   1.000
_cell.length_b   1.000
_cell.length_c   1.000
_cell.angle_alpha   90.00
_cell.angle_beta   90.00
_cell.angle_gamma   90.00
#
_symmetry.space_group_name_H-M   'P 1'
#
loop_
_entity.id
_entity.type
_entity.pdbx_description
1 polymer ?
#
loop_
_entity_poly.entity_id
_entity_poly.type
_entity_poly.pdbx_seq_one_letter_code
_entity_poly.pdbx_strand_id
1 'polypeptide(L)'
;MIYLTGDTHGRFERIGAFCAKMQTDRDDILIILGDAGINFHADARDILRKEYLARLPVTLFCIHGNHERRPESLGVYAEREWHGGQVFTEDRYPNILFAKDGEVYDLDGKKAIAVVHTASTRHGALKAEAGGRMSSRLRKSNPG
;
A
#
# COMPACT_ATOMS: atom_id res chain seq x y z
N MET A 1 -9.19 11.98 -2.72
CA MET A 1 -8.64 12.19 -1.36
C MET A 1 -7.67 11.07 -1.01
N ILE A 2 -6.70 11.33 -0.13
CA ILE A 2 -5.70 10.33 0.27
C ILE A 2 -5.89 9.99 1.74
N TYR A 3 -6.02 8.71 2.04
CA TYR A 3 -6.20 8.16 3.37
C TYR A 3 -5.04 7.24 3.73
N LEU A 4 -4.75 7.10 5.00
CA LEU A 4 -3.66 6.28 5.52
C LEU A 4 -4.20 5.29 6.54
N THR A 5 -3.76 4.05 6.47
CA THR A 5 -3.99 3.05 7.52
C THR A 5 -2.71 2.28 7.82
N GLY A 6 -2.62 1.74 9.03
CA GLY A 6 -1.54 0.83 9.41
C GLY A 6 -1.79 -0.61 8.92
N ASP A 7 -1.09 -1.55 9.53
CA ASP A 7 -1.15 -2.96 9.21
C ASP A 7 -2.58 -3.51 9.24
N THR A 8 -3.04 -4.10 8.17
CA THR A 8 -4.39 -4.67 8.08
C THR A 8 -4.40 -6.18 8.34
N HIS A 9 -3.29 -6.87 8.06
CA HIS A 9 -3.15 -8.32 8.25
C HIS A 9 -4.33 -9.14 7.70
N GLY A 10 -4.85 -8.75 6.55
CA GLY A 10 -5.98 -9.42 5.90
C GLY A 10 -7.36 -9.11 6.49
N ARG A 11 -7.45 -8.17 7.42
CA ARG A 11 -8.74 -7.71 7.99
C ARG A 11 -9.36 -6.62 7.15
N PHE A 12 -9.88 -7.01 6.01
CA PHE A 12 -10.35 -6.06 4.99
C PHE A 12 -11.78 -5.57 5.18
N GLU A 13 -12.54 -6.16 6.10
CA GLU A 13 -13.91 -5.72 6.41
C GLU A 13 -13.93 -4.25 6.88
N ARG A 14 -12.88 -3.83 7.58
CA ARG A 14 -12.73 -2.43 8.00
C ARG A 14 -12.55 -1.49 6.82
N ILE A 15 -11.86 -1.94 5.77
CA ILE A 15 -11.70 -1.16 4.54
C ILE A 15 -13.03 -1.03 3.83
N GLY A 16 -13.79 -2.12 3.71
CA GLY A 16 -15.13 -2.09 3.14
C GLY A 16 -16.08 -1.14 3.88
N ALA A 17 -16.08 -1.21 5.21
CA ALA A 17 -16.87 -0.32 6.06
C ALA A 17 -16.44 1.15 5.92
N PHE A 18 -15.15 1.40 5.84
CA PHE A 18 -14.59 2.72 5.59
C PHE A 18 -15.04 3.29 4.25
N CYS A 19 -14.93 2.50 3.18
CA CYS A 19 -15.38 2.92 1.85
C CYS A 19 -16.86 3.29 1.83
N ALA A 20 -17.70 2.49 2.48
CA ALA A 20 -19.14 2.75 2.58
C ALA A 20 -19.43 4.03 3.37
N LYS A 21 -18.74 4.23 4.50
CA LYS A 21 -18.92 5.42 5.37
C LYS A 21 -18.45 6.71 4.69
N MET A 22 -17.32 6.66 3.99
CA MET A 22 -16.71 7.83 3.36
C MET A 22 -17.20 8.05 1.94
N GLN A 23 -17.97 7.12 1.38
CA GLN A 23 -18.44 7.17 -0.01
C GLN A 23 -17.28 7.38 -0.99
N THR A 24 -16.25 6.57 -0.85
CA THR A 24 -15.06 6.62 -1.67
C THR A 24 -15.32 6.19 -3.12
N ASP A 25 -14.44 6.58 -4.01
CA ASP A 25 -14.37 6.09 -5.39
C ASP A 25 -12.93 5.68 -5.76
N ARG A 26 -12.72 5.30 -7.01
CA ARG A 26 -11.40 4.84 -7.49
C ARG A 26 -10.35 5.93 -7.57
N ASP A 27 -10.74 7.20 -7.53
CA ASP A 27 -9.82 8.34 -7.48
C ASP A 27 -9.32 8.59 -6.06
N ASP A 28 -10.02 8.06 -5.06
CA ASP A 28 -9.55 8.05 -3.68
C ASP A 28 -8.48 6.98 -3.49
N ILE A 29 -7.43 7.32 -2.75
CA ILE A 29 -6.29 6.45 -2.49
C ILE A 29 -6.26 6.11 -1.01
N LEU A 30 -6.25 4.83 -0.69
CA LEU A 30 -5.99 4.35 0.66
C LEU A 30 -4.59 3.71 0.70
N ILE A 31 -3.69 4.33 1.45
CA ILE A 31 -2.32 3.83 1.63
C ILE A 31 -2.28 2.88 2.82
N ILE A 32 -1.84 1.65 2.60
CA ILE A 32 -1.62 0.65 3.65
C ILE A 32 -0.12 0.63 3.97
N LEU A 33 0.22 1.00 5.19
CA LEU A 33 1.61 1.16 5.65
C LEU A 33 2.18 -0.17 6.18
N GLY A 34 2.44 -1.10 5.28
CA GLY A 34 3.00 -2.41 5.59
C GLY A 34 1.97 -3.46 5.99
N ASP A 35 2.34 -4.72 5.85
CA ASP A 35 1.58 -5.90 6.27
C ASP A 35 0.08 -5.86 5.95
N ALA A 36 -0.23 -5.60 4.69
CA ALA A 36 -1.62 -5.57 4.21
C ALA A 36 -2.30 -6.95 4.39
N GLY A 37 -1.54 -8.02 4.33
CA GLY A 37 -2.05 -9.39 4.39
C GLY A 37 -2.50 -9.91 3.02
N ILE A 38 -1.97 -9.31 1.97
CA ILE A 38 -2.05 -9.78 0.60
C ILE A 38 -0.73 -10.51 0.29
N ASN A 39 -0.74 -11.56 -0.52
CA ASN A 39 0.47 -12.33 -0.86
C ASN A 39 1.17 -12.98 0.34
N PHE A 40 0.45 -13.27 1.41
CA PHE A 40 0.99 -13.93 2.58
C PHE A 40 1.04 -15.45 2.41
N HIS A 41 -0.04 -16.03 1.91
CA HIS A 41 -0.19 -17.49 1.78
C HIS A 41 0.33 -18.03 0.46
N ALA A 42 0.32 -17.23 -0.60
CA ALA A 42 0.60 -17.63 -1.99
C ALA A 42 -0.30 -18.78 -2.50
N ASP A 43 -1.55 -18.78 -2.09
CA ASP A 43 -2.56 -19.77 -2.47
C ASP A 43 -3.94 -19.12 -2.70
N ALA A 44 -4.99 -19.95 -2.77
CA ALA A 44 -6.35 -19.51 -3.03
C ALA A 44 -6.87 -18.47 -2.01
N ARG A 45 -6.35 -18.42 -0.80
CA ARG A 45 -6.73 -17.43 0.21
C ARG A 45 -6.34 -16.02 -0.20
N ASP A 46 -5.16 -15.86 -0.79
CA ASP A 46 -4.71 -14.57 -1.30
C ASP A 46 -5.57 -14.14 -2.50
N ILE A 47 -5.96 -15.06 -3.36
CA ILE A 47 -6.85 -14.78 -4.49
C ILE A 47 -8.21 -14.27 -3.99
N LEU A 48 -8.81 -14.93 -3.01
CA LEU A 48 -10.08 -14.49 -2.42
C LEU A 48 -9.99 -13.10 -1.80
N ARG A 49 -8.89 -12.79 -1.13
CA ARG A 49 -8.63 -11.46 -0.57
C ARG A 49 -8.52 -10.40 -1.66
N LYS A 50 -7.78 -10.67 -2.72
CA LYS A 50 -7.65 -9.76 -3.86
C LYS A 50 -8.99 -9.54 -4.56
N GLU A 51 -9.78 -10.58 -4.74
CA GLU A 51 -11.11 -10.47 -5.34
C GLU A 51 -12.06 -9.61 -4.50
N TYR A 52 -12.01 -9.74 -3.19
CA TYR A 52 -12.76 -8.88 -2.29
C TYR A 52 -12.33 -7.41 -2.43
N LEU A 53 -11.04 -7.14 -2.34
CA LEU A 53 -10.48 -5.79 -2.43
C LEU A 53 -10.70 -5.16 -3.81
N ALA A 54 -10.67 -5.95 -4.87
CA ALA A 54 -10.90 -5.48 -6.23
C ALA A 54 -12.32 -4.93 -6.46
N ARG A 55 -13.27 -5.32 -5.64
CA ARG A 55 -14.67 -4.83 -5.69
C ARG A 55 -14.87 -3.52 -4.93
N LEU A 56 -13.93 -3.15 -4.07
CA LEU A 56 -14.07 -1.94 -3.27
C LEU A 56 -13.87 -0.68 -4.13
N PRO A 57 -14.67 0.37 -3.91
CA PRO A 57 -14.55 1.63 -4.64
C PRO A 57 -13.44 2.49 -4.06
N VAL A 58 -12.21 2.06 -4.21
CA VAL A 58 -11.00 2.76 -3.74
C VAL A 58 -9.79 2.20 -4.47
N THR A 59 -8.76 3.00 -4.64
CA THR A 59 -7.44 2.54 -5.06
C THR A 59 -6.60 2.26 -3.82
N LEU A 60 -6.10 1.04 -3.70
CA LEU A 60 -5.23 0.60 -2.62
C LEU A 60 -3.77 0.77 -3.05
N PHE A 61 -3.01 1.49 -2.27
CA PHE A 61 -1.57 1.63 -2.47
C PHE A 61 -0.84 1.03 -1.27
N CYS A 62 -0.29 -0.16 -1.47
CA CYS A 62 0.29 -0.96 -0.40
C CYS A 62 1.80 -0.76 -0.34
N ILE A 63 2.30 -0.37 0.82
CA ILE A 63 3.72 -0.42 1.14
C ILE A 63 4.04 -1.84 1.60
N HIS A 64 5.09 -2.43 1.06
CA HIS A 64 5.49 -3.78 1.41
C HIS A 64 5.86 -3.90 2.90
N GLY A 65 5.31 -4.90 3.56
CA GLY A 65 5.65 -5.27 4.93
C GLY A 65 6.60 -6.48 4.98
N ASN A 66 7.04 -6.84 6.19
CA ASN A 66 7.95 -7.98 6.38
C ASN A 66 7.24 -9.35 6.44
N HIS A 67 5.92 -9.36 6.59
CA HIS A 67 5.10 -10.58 6.62
C HIS A 67 4.46 -10.94 5.28
N GLU A 68 4.90 -10.31 4.19
CA GLU A 68 4.37 -10.52 2.87
C GLU A 68 5.47 -10.92 1.89
N ARG A 69 5.09 -11.70 0.89
CA ARG A 69 5.98 -11.97 -0.24
C ARG A 69 6.06 -10.75 -1.13
N ARG A 70 7.26 -10.47 -1.61
CA ARG A 70 7.47 -9.35 -2.53
C ARG A 70 6.78 -9.61 -3.87
N PRO A 71 6.07 -8.62 -4.44
CA PRO A 71 5.42 -8.77 -5.74
C PRO A 71 6.37 -9.27 -6.83
N GLU A 72 7.62 -8.81 -6.84
CA GLU A 72 8.63 -9.19 -7.82
C GLU A 72 8.93 -10.69 -7.84
N SER A 73 8.73 -11.37 -6.71
CA SER A 73 9.01 -12.80 -6.58
C SER A 73 7.87 -13.71 -7.04
N LEU A 74 6.69 -13.16 -7.31
CA LEU A 74 5.48 -13.96 -7.53
C LEU A 74 5.14 -14.21 -9.00
N GLY A 75 5.79 -13.55 -9.95
CA GLY A 75 5.63 -13.78 -11.38
C GLY A 75 4.29 -13.35 -12.00
N VAL A 76 3.33 -12.88 -11.19
CA VAL A 76 2.00 -12.44 -11.65
C VAL A 76 1.87 -10.93 -11.72
N TYR A 77 2.83 -10.21 -11.17
CA TYR A 77 2.86 -8.76 -11.14
C TYR A 77 3.64 -8.19 -12.32
N ALA A 78 3.12 -7.10 -12.88
CA ALA A 78 3.81 -6.27 -13.86
C ALA A 78 4.08 -4.89 -13.27
N GLU A 79 5.13 -4.24 -13.74
CA GLU A 79 5.40 -2.85 -13.41
C GLU A 79 4.53 -1.94 -14.27
N ARG A 80 4.00 -0.90 -13.65
CA ARG A 80 3.21 0.14 -14.31
C ARG A 80 3.55 1.50 -13.73
N GLU A 81 3.58 2.52 -14.59
CA GLU A 81 3.69 3.90 -14.13
C GLU A 81 2.41 4.33 -13.43
N TRP A 82 2.57 4.96 -12.26
CA TRP A 82 1.49 5.50 -11.48
C TRP A 82 1.98 6.69 -10.65
N HIS A 83 1.35 7.85 -10.81
CA HIS A 83 1.73 9.08 -10.12
C HIS A 83 3.22 9.43 -10.17
N GLY A 84 3.86 9.22 -11.31
CA GLY A 84 5.27 9.56 -11.56
C GLY A 84 6.28 8.53 -11.10
N GLY A 85 5.87 7.44 -10.47
CA GLY A 85 6.71 6.32 -10.06
C GLY A 85 6.21 4.99 -10.63
N GLN A 86 6.99 3.94 -10.45
CA GLN A 86 6.61 2.59 -10.86
C GLN A 86 5.93 1.86 -9.70
N VAL A 87 4.87 1.14 -9.99
CA VAL A 87 4.17 0.25 -9.05
C VAL A 87 4.08 -1.15 -9.61
N PHE A 88 3.89 -2.13 -8.73
CA PHE A 88 3.54 -3.49 -9.12
C PHE A 88 2.03 -3.67 -9.05
N THR A 89 1.45 -4.24 -10.10
CA THR A 89 0.02 -4.50 -10.19
C THR A 89 -0.26 -5.78 -10.98
N GLU A 90 -1.36 -6.43 -10.69
CA GLU A 90 -1.93 -7.48 -11.55
C GLU A 90 -3.01 -6.87 -12.44
N ASP A 91 -3.03 -7.19 -13.72
CA ASP A 91 -4.06 -6.71 -14.67
C ASP A 91 -5.47 -7.06 -14.20
N ARG A 92 -5.62 -8.20 -13.54
CA ARG A 92 -6.90 -8.66 -12.98
C ARG A 92 -7.41 -7.81 -11.83
N TYR A 93 -6.51 -7.13 -11.11
CA TYR A 93 -6.82 -6.32 -9.92
C TYR A 93 -6.22 -4.93 -10.02
N PRO A 94 -6.68 -4.09 -10.95
CA PRO A 94 -5.99 -2.84 -11.31
C PRO A 94 -6.03 -1.77 -10.21
N ASN A 95 -6.89 -1.90 -9.22
CA ASN A 95 -6.97 -0.99 -8.08
C ASN A 95 -6.14 -1.41 -6.87
N ILE A 96 -5.39 -2.50 -6.98
CA ILE A 96 -4.47 -2.97 -5.94
C ILE A 96 -3.04 -2.76 -6.43
N LEU A 97 -2.36 -1.78 -5.84
CA LEU A 97 -1.04 -1.36 -6.25
C LEU A 97 -0.04 -1.59 -5.11
N PHE A 98 1.13 -2.10 -5.46
CA PHE A 98 2.25 -2.22 -4.52
C PHE A 98 3.34 -1.23 -4.88
N ALA A 99 3.82 -0.50 -3.89
CA ALA A 99 4.94 0.41 -4.07
C ALA A 99 6.22 -0.36 -4.42
N LYS A 100 7.00 0.23 -5.30
CA LYS A 100 8.37 -0.23 -5.59
C LYS A 100 9.33 0.56 -4.72
N ASP A 101 10.28 -0.14 -4.08
CA ASP A 101 11.28 0.48 -3.21
C ASP A 101 12.07 1.56 -3.93
N GLY A 102 12.22 2.70 -3.27
CA GLY A 102 13.01 3.83 -3.76
C GLY A 102 12.30 4.71 -4.79
N GLU A 103 11.10 4.32 -5.23
CA GLU A 103 10.32 5.13 -6.16
C GLU A 103 9.70 6.34 -5.45
N VAL A 104 9.59 7.44 -6.19
CA VAL A 104 8.96 8.67 -5.73
C VAL A 104 7.63 8.85 -6.45
N TYR A 105 6.58 9.08 -5.69
CA TYR A 105 5.23 9.29 -6.20
C TYR A 105 4.76 10.71 -5.92
N ASP A 106 4.05 11.30 -6.87
CA ASP A 106 3.36 12.56 -6.65
C ASP A 106 1.94 12.27 -6.18
N LEU A 107 1.71 12.45 -4.91
CA LEU A 107 0.42 12.23 -4.27
C LEU A 107 -0.21 13.59 -3.91
N ASP A 108 -1.12 14.03 -4.75
CA ASP A 108 -1.83 15.30 -4.56
C ASP A 108 -0.88 16.51 -4.43
N GLY A 109 0.10 16.58 -5.33
CA GLY A 109 1.12 17.64 -5.35
C GLY A 109 2.23 17.49 -4.32
N LYS A 110 2.23 16.39 -3.54
CA LYS A 110 3.28 16.08 -2.55
C LYS A 110 4.10 14.90 -3.00
N LYS A 111 5.42 15.05 -2.93
CA LYS A 111 6.35 13.96 -3.23
C LYS A 111 6.42 12.99 -2.04
N ALA A 112 6.15 11.73 -2.31
CA ALA A 112 6.24 10.64 -1.36
C ALA A 112 7.23 9.59 -1.86
N ILE A 113 8.15 9.16 -1.02
CA ILE A 113 9.08 8.07 -1.33
C ILE A 113 8.67 6.82 -0.54
N ALA A 114 8.57 5.70 -1.22
CA ALA A 114 8.33 4.41 -0.61
C ALA A 114 9.67 3.78 -0.22
N VAL A 115 9.89 3.56 1.06
CA VAL A 115 11.08 2.89 1.57
C VAL A 115 10.66 1.75 2.47
N VAL A 116 11.06 0.55 2.09
CA VAL A 116 10.90 -0.64 2.93
C VAL A 116 12.18 -0.86 3.72
N HIS A 117 12.06 -0.91 5.03
CA HIS A 117 13.21 -1.21 5.88
C HIS A 117 13.34 -2.73 6.03
N THR A 118 14.41 -3.30 5.49
CA THR A 118 14.60 -4.76 5.43
C THR A 118 15.28 -5.36 6.66
N ALA A 119 15.84 -4.56 7.55
CA ALA A 119 16.56 -5.04 8.72
C ALA A 119 15.74 -4.88 9.99
N SER A 120 15.27 -5.98 10.55
CA SER A 120 14.74 -6.16 11.92
C SER A 120 13.67 -5.18 12.45
N THR A 121 13.22 -4.22 11.68
CA THR A 121 12.09 -3.37 12.04
C THR A 121 10.83 -3.82 11.34
N ARG A 122 9.78 -4.00 12.11
CA ARG A 122 8.52 -4.61 11.68
C ARG A 122 7.59 -3.69 10.88
N HIS A 123 8.07 -2.57 10.36
CA HIS A 123 7.19 -1.57 9.72
C HIS A 123 7.85 -0.91 8.53
N GLY A 124 7.13 -0.84 7.43
CA GLY A 124 7.45 0.03 6.31
C GLY A 124 7.22 1.50 6.70
N ALA A 125 8.06 2.39 6.21
CA ALA A 125 7.89 3.81 6.44
C ALA A 125 7.61 4.54 5.13
N LEU A 126 6.57 5.35 5.11
CA LEU A 126 6.33 6.33 4.07
C LEU A 126 6.89 7.66 4.53
N LYS A 127 7.88 8.18 3.81
CA LYS A 127 8.41 9.51 4.04
C LYS A 127 7.79 10.47 3.05
N ALA A 128 7.05 11.45 3.54
CA ALA A 128 6.57 12.54 2.72
C ALA A 128 7.52 13.73 2.84
N GLU A 129 8.06 14.19 1.72
CA GLU A 129 8.76 15.46 1.64
C GLU A 129 7.83 16.50 1.02
N ALA A 130 7.35 17.43 1.84
CA ALA A 130 6.74 18.65 1.34
C ALA A 130 7.87 19.59 0.86
N GLY A 131 7.80 20.07 -0.36
CA GLY A 131 8.78 20.98 -0.92
C GLY A 131 9.06 22.17 0.01
N GLY A 132 10.32 22.30 0.47
CA GLY A 132 10.76 23.31 1.40
C GLY A 132 10.62 22.89 2.87
N ARG A 133 11.63 22.24 3.38
CA ARG A 133 11.96 22.04 4.80
C ARG A 133 10.82 21.61 5.72
N MET A 134 10.53 20.32 5.75
CA MET A 134 10.12 19.60 6.97
C MET A 134 10.14 18.11 6.69
N SER A 135 11.14 17.39 7.23
CA SER A 135 11.08 15.95 7.34
C SER A 135 10.31 15.60 8.61
N SER A 136 9.07 15.21 8.50
CA SER A 136 8.38 14.60 9.62
C SER A 136 8.68 13.10 9.64
N ARG A 137 9.61 12.70 10.49
CA ARG A 137 9.75 11.29 10.87
C ARG A 137 8.56 10.93 11.75
N LEU A 138 7.63 10.19 11.21
CA LEU A 138 6.71 9.44 12.06
C LEU A 138 7.46 8.24 12.66
N ARG A 139 8.16 8.48 13.74
CA ARG A 139 8.60 7.40 14.63
C ARG A 139 7.40 6.98 15.46
N LYS A 140 6.84 5.80 15.21
CA LYS A 140 6.16 5.12 16.29
C LYS A 140 7.25 4.59 17.25
N SER A 141 7.36 5.23 18.40
CA SER A 141 8.07 4.66 19.53
C SER A 141 7.33 3.38 19.94
N ASN A 142 8.03 2.27 19.91
CA ASN A 142 7.54 1.03 20.49
C ASN A 142 7.72 1.17 22.01
N PRO A 143 6.67 1.09 22.82
CA PRO A 143 6.87 0.92 24.25
C PRO A 143 7.40 -0.47 24.50
N GLY A 144 8.56 -0.55 25.10
CA GLY A 144 9.42 -1.57 25.56
C GLY A 144 9.07 -3.02 25.59
#